data_d6bb53ca1d0bb29bebd108de54bdb9e1
#
_entry.id   d6bb53ca1d0bb29bebd108de54bdb9e1
#
_cell.length_a   1.000
_cell.length_b   1.000
_cell.length_c   1.000
_cell.angle_alpha   90.00
_cell.angle_beta   90.00
_cell.angle_gamma   90.00
#
_symmetry.space_group_name_H-M   'P 1'
#
loop_
_entity.id
_entity.type
_entity.pdbx_description
1 polymer ?
#
loop_
_entity_poly.entity_id
_entity_poly.type
_entity_poly.pdbx_seq_one_letter_code
_entity_poly.pdbx_strand_id
1 'polypeptide(L)'
;MIPNNTLKNVYLNRTAAFLPNTPVGNDAIEDVLGMAGELPSRVRRMILRSNGIQTRHYAIDPDSRRATHTNAELAAEAVRRLFAQGIKPEDITSLSCATSYPDQTMPGHGVMVHGLLDMPSCEVLSMAGVCAAGMAAMKHAYNAVRTGEHAHAVAAASENASAVMRGEVFQHETDHKKLENASPEIGFEKDFLRWMLSDGAGAAYLSDRPNSDGLSLKIRWIELLSYANEMPPCMYAGAEFRDGVFEGWKHADPEYSRRHSLMAVKQDVKLLNENIVRYTVEKPLAQIAAKHGIRADEIDWFLPHYSSGFFRDRLSDG
;
A
#
# COMPACT_ATOMS: atom_id res chain seq x y z
N MET A 1 18.21 28.33 23.46
CA MET A 1 18.51 28.79 22.09
C MET A 1 18.32 27.57 21.19
N ILE A 2 17.33 27.58 20.31
CA ILE A 2 17.23 26.57 19.25
C ILE A 2 18.43 26.83 18.34
N PRO A 3 19.35 25.87 18.14
CA PRO A 3 20.45 26.09 17.22
C PRO A 3 19.88 26.44 15.84
N ASN A 4 20.56 27.36 15.15
CA ASN A 4 20.24 27.78 13.78
C ASN A 4 20.43 26.54 12.86
N ASN A 5 19.44 25.65 12.85
CA ASN A 5 19.57 24.35 12.20
C ASN A 5 19.31 24.56 10.71
N THR A 6 20.38 24.73 9.95
CA THR A 6 20.31 24.79 8.48
C THR A 6 19.77 23.46 7.99
N LEU A 7 18.65 23.49 7.28
CA LEU A 7 18.03 22.29 6.70
C LEU A 7 19.04 21.50 5.87
N LYS A 8 19.13 20.20 6.13
CA LYS A 8 20.05 19.29 5.44
C LYS A 8 19.57 18.92 4.05
N ASN A 9 20.48 18.55 3.17
CA ASN A 9 20.12 17.81 1.98
C ASN A 9 19.68 16.40 2.40
N VAL A 10 18.80 15.79 1.61
CA VAL A 10 18.36 14.41 1.82
C VAL A 10 18.55 13.62 0.55
N TYR A 11 19.12 12.44 0.67
CA TYR A 11 19.42 11.56 -0.44
C TYR A 11 18.76 10.20 -0.25
N LEU A 12 18.08 9.71 -1.28
CA LEU A 12 17.69 8.32 -1.41
C LEU A 12 18.92 7.55 -1.92
N ASN A 13 19.48 6.71 -1.08
CA ASN A 13 20.77 6.06 -1.33
C ASN A 13 20.64 4.58 -1.68
N ARG A 14 19.65 3.89 -1.13
CA ARG A 14 19.37 2.48 -1.42
C ARG A 14 17.87 2.23 -1.40
N THR A 15 17.46 1.27 -2.20
CA THR A 15 16.10 0.69 -2.16
C THR A 15 16.19 -0.83 -2.16
N ALA A 16 15.22 -1.46 -1.54
CA ALA A 16 15.06 -2.89 -1.56
C ALA A 16 13.58 -3.25 -1.69
N ALA A 17 13.32 -4.43 -2.25
CA ALA A 17 11.97 -4.99 -2.32
C ALA A 17 11.98 -6.45 -1.87
N PHE A 18 10.89 -6.87 -1.24
CA PHE A 18 10.63 -8.26 -0.93
C PHE A 18 9.28 -8.67 -1.51
N LEU A 19 9.28 -9.72 -2.30
CA LEU A 19 8.08 -10.35 -2.84
C LEU A 19 8.04 -11.78 -2.30
N PRO A 20 6.96 -12.17 -1.59
CA PRO A 20 6.88 -13.49 -0.97
C PRO A 20 6.64 -14.58 -2.03
N ASN A 21 7.19 -15.76 -1.77
CA ASN A 21 6.99 -16.97 -2.55
C ASN A 21 7.26 -16.82 -4.06
N THR A 22 6.85 -17.80 -4.85
CA THR A 22 6.93 -17.75 -6.31
C THR A 22 5.75 -16.96 -6.90
N PRO A 23 5.94 -16.32 -8.08
CA PRO A 23 4.84 -15.59 -8.71
C PRO A 23 3.71 -16.53 -9.15
N VAL A 24 2.47 -16.10 -8.90
CA VAL A 24 1.24 -16.82 -9.26
C VAL A 24 0.67 -16.21 -10.54
N GLY A 25 0.50 -17.01 -11.57
CA GLY A 25 -0.11 -16.59 -12.84
C GLY A 25 -1.63 -16.44 -12.76
N ASN A 26 -2.21 -15.80 -13.77
CA ASN A 26 -3.64 -15.49 -13.82
C ASN A 26 -4.57 -16.72 -13.67
N ASP A 27 -4.14 -17.88 -14.13
CA ASP A 27 -4.96 -19.09 -14.07
C ASP A 27 -4.96 -19.75 -12.69
N ALA A 28 -3.90 -19.56 -11.91
CA ALA A 28 -3.71 -20.18 -10.60
C ALA A 28 -4.17 -19.31 -9.40
N ILE A 29 -4.73 -18.13 -9.62
CA ILE A 29 -5.12 -17.21 -8.54
C ILE A 29 -6.12 -17.87 -7.57
N GLU A 30 -7.17 -18.55 -8.12
CA GLU A 30 -8.18 -19.21 -7.29
C GLU A 30 -7.67 -20.50 -6.62
N ASP A 31 -6.62 -21.12 -7.15
CA ASP A 31 -5.97 -22.26 -6.49
C ASP A 31 -5.31 -21.82 -5.19
N VAL A 32 -4.74 -20.63 -5.17
CA VAL A 32 -4.06 -20.05 -4.00
C VAL A 32 -5.03 -19.33 -3.06
N LEU A 33 -5.84 -18.39 -3.59
CA LEU A 33 -6.77 -17.60 -2.78
C LEU A 33 -8.05 -18.35 -2.39
N GLY A 34 -8.37 -19.44 -3.07
CA GLY A 34 -9.68 -20.11 -2.98
C GLY A 34 -10.76 -19.35 -3.74
N MET A 35 -11.83 -20.04 -4.10
CA MET A 35 -13.02 -19.41 -4.68
C MET A 35 -13.82 -18.68 -3.60
N ALA A 36 -14.39 -17.54 -3.94
CA ALA A 36 -15.39 -16.87 -3.10
C ALA A 36 -16.77 -17.42 -3.47
N GLY A 37 -17.24 -18.41 -2.70
CA GLY A 37 -18.42 -19.19 -3.02
C GLY A 37 -18.08 -20.47 -3.80
N GLU A 38 -19.07 -21.06 -4.47
CA GLU A 38 -18.96 -22.38 -5.13
C GLU A 38 -18.64 -22.28 -6.62
N LEU A 39 -18.77 -21.12 -7.21
CA LEU A 39 -18.61 -20.89 -8.64
C LEU A 39 -17.46 -19.93 -8.93
N PRO A 40 -16.74 -20.15 -10.05
CA PRO A 40 -15.72 -19.19 -10.49
C PRO A 40 -16.32 -17.80 -10.73
N SER A 41 -15.53 -16.76 -10.45
CA SER A 41 -15.94 -15.38 -10.68
C SER A 41 -16.28 -15.12 -12.15
N ARG A 42 -17.47 -14.58 -12.41
CA ARG A 42 -17.93 -14.21 -13.77
C ARG A 42 -17.16 -13.04 -14.35
N VAL A 43 -16.66 -12.16 -13.49
CA VAL A 43 -15.97 -10.93 -13.93
C VAL A 43 -14.46 -11.12 -14.10
N ARG A 44 -13.91 -12.25 -13.66
CA ARG A 44 -12.47 -12.58 -13.72
C ARG A 44 -11.85 -12.26 -15.08
N ARG A 45 -12.41 -12.81 -16.16
CA ARG A 45 -11.82 -12.63 -17.51
C ARG A 45 -11.79 -11.16 -17.94
N MET A 46 -12.84 -10.43 -17.62
CA MET A 46 -12.94 -8.99 -17.94
C MET A 46 -11.88 -8.20 -17.19
N ILE A 47 -11.76 -8.42 -15.88
CA ILE A 47 -10.80 -7.69 -15.03
C ILE A 47 -9.37 -8.02 -15.43
N LEU A 48 -9.01 -9.29 -15.56
CA LEU A 48 -7.65 -9.72 -15.93
C LEU A 48 -7.23 -9.20 -17.32
N ARG A 49 -8.16 -9.18 -18.27
CA ARG A 49 -7.91 -8.61 -19.59
C ARG A 49 -7.67 -7.09 -19.54
N SER A 50 -8.44 -6.39 -18.71
CA SER A 50 -8.39 -4.93 -18.60
C SER A 50 -7.16 -4.45 -17.81
N ASN A 51 -6.76 -5.16 -16.74
CA ASN A 51 -5.70 -4.68 -15.86
C ASN A 51 -4.28 -4.93 -16.41
N GLY A 52 -4.11 -5.92 -17.29
CA GLY A 52 -2.83 -6.26 -17.92
C GLY A 52 -1.80 -6.90 -16.97
N ILE A 53 -2.17 -7.23 -15.73
CA ILE A 53 -1.27 -7.85 -14.75
C ILE A 53 -1.14 -9.34 -15.07
N GLN A 54 0.09 -9.85 -15.20
CA GLN A 54 0.38 -11.23 -15.57
C GLN A 54 0.57 -12.14 -14.35
N THR A 55 1.22 -11.64 -13.31
CA THR A 55 1.54 -12.41 -12.11
C THR A 55 1.31 -11.60 -10.84
N ARG A 56 1.11 -12.30 -9.71
CA ARG A 56 1.04 -11.74 -8.35
C ARG A 56 1.89 -12.59 -7.43
N HIS A 57 2.30 -12.01 -6.33
CA HIS A 57 2.89 -12.72 -5.21
C HIS A 57 1.90 -12.75 -4.05
N TYR A 58 1.78 -13.88 -3.39
CA TYR A 58 0.95 -14.03 -2.22
C TYR A 58 1.77 -14.64 -1.07
N ALA A 59 1.63 -14.09 0.12
CA ALA A 59 2.21 -14.63 1.33
C ALA A 59 1.41 -15.86 1.83
N ILE A 60 1.08 -16.74 0.91
CA ILE A 60 0.32 -17.97 1.11
C ILE A 60 1.11 -19.10 0.45
N ASP A 61 1.31 -20.18 1.18
CA ASP A 61 1.83 -21.43 0.63
C ASP A 61 0.73 -22.09 -0.23
N PRO A 62 0.99 -22.36 -1.52
CA PRO A 62 -0.04 -22.84 -2.44
C PRO A 62 -0.58 -24.23 -2.10
N ASP A 63 0.23 -25.09 -1.46
CA ASP A 63 -0.14 -26.48 -1.16
C ASP A 63 -0.95 -26.55 0.14
N SER A 64 -0.46 -25.94 1.21
CA SER A 64 -1.09 -25.95 2.52
C SER A 64 -2.12 -24.85 2.73
N ARG A 65 -2.13 -23.82 1.88
CA ARG A 65 -2.94 -22.59 1.99
C ARG A 65 -2.73 -21.83 3.31
N ARG A 66 -1.62 -22.07 4.00
CA ARG A 66 -1.25 -21.33 5.20
C ARG A 66 -0.49 -20.07 4.86
N ALA A 67 -0.65 -19.03 5.68
CA ALA A 67 0.17 -17.84 5.57
C ALA A 67 1.65 -18.20 5.78
N THR A 68 2.51 -17.69 4.90
CA THR A 68 3.98 -17.85 4.99
C THR A 68 4.63 -16.69 5.69
N HIS A 69 4.02 -15.51 5.63
CA HIS A 69 4.50 -14.28 6.26
C HIS A 69 3.33 -13.46 6.77
N THR A 70 3.52 -12.80 7.90
CA THR A 70 2.71 -11.68 8.35
C THR A 70 3.08 -10.42 7.56
N ASN A 71 2.26 -9.39 7.64
CA ASN A 71 2.56 -8.12 6.97
C ASN A 71 3.82 -7.45 7.56
N ALA A 72 4.02 -7.55 8.87
CA ALA A 72 5.22 -7.05 9.52
C ALA A 72 6.49 -7.80 9.08
N GLU A 73 6.42 -9.11 8.88
CA GLU A 73 7.53 -9.92 8.34
C GLU A 73 7.88 -9.51 6.91
N LEU A 74 6.90 -9.22 6.05
CA LEU A 74 7.16 -8.72 4.70
C LEU A 74 8.00 -7.43 4.75
N ALA A 75 7.60 -6.46 5.59
CA ALA A 75 8.35 -5.21 5.75
C ALA A 75 9.76 -5.45 6.30
N ALA A 76 9.90 -6.31 7.33
CA ALA A 76 11.18 -6.64 7.92
C ALA A 76 12.13 -7.28 6.89
N GLU A 77 11.64 -8.16 6.03
CA GLU A 77 12.45 -8.76 4.95
C GLU A 77 12.96 -7.70 3.95
N ALA A 78 12.13 -6.72 3.59
CA ALA A 78 12.58 -5.63 2.73
C ALA A 78 13.67 -4.79 3.40
N VAL A 79 13.56 -4.52 4.70
CA VAL A 79 14.60 -3.80 5.48
C VAL A 79 15.88 -4.63 5.60
N ARG A 80 15.82 -5.94 5.89
CA ARG A 80 16.99 -6.83 5.92
C ARG A 80 17.75 -6.85 4.60
N ARG A 81 17.05 -6.68 3.47
CA ARG A 81 17.71 -6.55 2.17
C ARG A 81 18.49 -5.25 2.00
N LEU A 82 18.12 -4.17 2.72
CA LEU A 82 18.99 -2.97 2.80
C LEU A 82 20.26 -3.28 3.60
N PHE A 83 20.16 -4.03 4.71
CA PHE A 83 21.32 -4.46 5.49
C PHE A 83 22.27 -5.32 4.64
N ALA A 84 21.72 -6.24 3.84
CA ALA A 84 22.52 -7.04 2.90
C ALA A 84 23.22 -6.20 1.81
N GLN A 85 22.77 -4.96 1.57
CA GLN A 85 23.42 -3.99 0.68
C GLN A 85 24.47 -3.11 1.39
N GLY A 86 24.82 -3.44 2.64
CA GLY A 86 25.86 -2.76 3.41
C GLY A 86 25.37 -1.62 4.31
N ILE A 87 24.05 -1.44 4.44
CA ILE A 87 23.50 -0.52 5.45
C ILE A 87 23.61 -1.19 6.81
N LYS A 88 24.26 -0.51 7.76
CA LYS A 88 24.44 -1.03 9.10
C LYS A 88 23.24 -0.76 9.97
N PRO A 89 22.66 -1.78 10.63
CA PRO A 89 21.52 -1.62 11.52
C PRO A 89 21.73 -0.57 12.62
N GLU A 90 22.94 -0.52 13.17
CA GLU A 90 23.33 0.42 14.23
C GLU A 90 23.37 1.89 13.82
N ASP A 91 23.46 2.19 12.51
CA ASP A 91 23.44 3.56 12.00
C ASP A 91 22.02 4.12 11.89
N ILE A 92 21.00 3.25 11.83
CA ILE A 92 19.61 3.65 11.62
C ILE A 92 18.99 4.10 12.94
N THR A 93 18.66 5.38 13.01
CA THR A 93 18.08 6.01 14.20
C THR A 93 16.61 6.39 14.03
N SER A 94 16.05 6.27 12.82
CA SER A 94 14.61 6.47 12.54
C SER A 94 14.10 5.41 11.55
N LEU A 95 13.00 4.73 11.92
CA LEU A 95 12.32 3.71 11.13
C LEU A 95 10.84 4.09 10.98
N SER A 96 10.43 4.40 9.76
CA SER A 96 9.04 4.72 9.42
C SER A 96 8.45 3.57 8.63
N CYS A 97 7.41 2.92 9.16
CA CYS A 97 6.74 1.82 8.50
C CYS A 97 5.30 2.18 8.14
N ALA A 98 4.86 1.76 6.97
CA ALA A 98 3.52 2.04 6.51
C ALA A 98 2.82 0.81 5.94
N THR A 99 1.53 0.71 6.22
CA THR A 99 0.62 -0.26 5.62
C THR A 99 -0.80 0.24 5.73
N SER A 100 -1.65 -0.15 4.80
CA SER A 100 -3.08 0.13 4.88
C SER A 100 -3.80 -0.85 5.79
N TYR A 101 -3.29 -2.08 5.87
CA TYR A 101 -3.94 -3.19 6.56
C TYR A 101 -2.93 -3.93 7.46
N PRO A 102 -2.68 -3.41 8.68
CA PRO A 102 -1.75 -4.06 9.62
C PRO A 102 -2.29 -5.41 10.10
N ASP A 103 -1.40 -6.29 10.56
CA ASP A 103 -1.77 -7.61 11.08
C ASP A 103 -2.73 -7.51 12.29
N GLN A 104 -2.61 -6.47 13.09
CA GLN A 104 -3.46 -6.15 14.24
C GLN A 104 -3.57 -4.64 14.47
N THR A 105 -4.58 -4.25 15.24
CA THR A 105 -4.78 -2.83 15.58
C THR A 105 -3.76 -2.29 16.59
N MET A 106 -3.26 -3.13 17.48
CA MET A 106 -2.27 -2.82 18.52
C MET A 106 -1.39 -4.03 18.81
N PRO A 107 -0.07 -3.85 19.00
CA PRO A 107 0.72 -2.63 18.78
C PRO A 107 0.77 -2.21 17.31
N GLY A 108 1.25 -0.99 17.02
CA GLY A 108 1.32 -0.46 15.67
C GLY A 108 2.31 -1.22 14.78
N HIS A 109 2.07 -1.22 13.48
CA HIS A 109 2.84 -1.96 12.47
C HIS A 109 4.35 -1.73 12.55
N GLY A 110 4.81 -0.47 12.67
CA GLY A 110 6.24 -0.16 12.74
C GLY A 110 6.93 -0.78 13.96
N VAL A 111 6.26 -0.83 15.10
CA VAL A 111 6.81 -1.48 16.32
C VAL A 111 6.93 -2.99 16.12
N MET A 112 5.98 -3.62 15.42
CA MET A 112 6.06 -5.03 15.05
C MET A 112 7.24 -5.29 14.11
N VAL A 113 7.42 -4.44 13.10
CA VAL A 113 8.56 -4.52 12.17
C VAL A 113 9.88 -4.37 12.91
N HIS A 114 10.00 -3.35 13.78
CA HIS A 114 11.22 -3.14 14.58
C HIS A 114 11.54 -4.35 15.46
N GLY A 115 10.54 -4.96 16.09
CA GLY A 115 10.70 -6.15 16.92
C GLY A 115 11.19 -7.41 16.17
N LEU A 116 11.02 -7.44 14.84
CA LEU A 116 11.51 -8.51 13.96
C LEU A 116 12.92 -8.24 13.41
N LEU A 117 13.43 -7.01 13.59
CA LEU A 117 14.74 -6.61 13.10
C LEU A 117 15.77 -6.69 14.24
N ASP A 118 16.92 -7.26 13.95
CA ASP A 118 18.05 -7.25 14.88
C ASP A 118 18.81 -5.92 14.75
N MET A 119 18.23 -4.86 15.37
CA MET A 119 18.78 -3.50 15.35
C MET A 119 18.57 -2.80 16.70
N PRO A 120 19.41 -1.81 17.05
CA PRO A 120 19.27 -1.06 18.29
C PRO A 120 17.94 -0.29 18.36
N SER A 121 17.60 0.20 19.55
CA SER A 121 16.48 1.11 19.74
C SER A 121 16.58 2.34 18.85
N CYS A 122 15.49 2.70 18.20
CA CYS A 122 15.40 3.87 17.31
C CYS A 122 14.01 4.50 17.43
N GLU A 123 13.85 5.68 16.83
CA GLU A 123 12.51 6.25 16.65
C GLU A 123 11.70 5.39 15.65
N VAL A 124 10.47 5.03 16.04
CA VAL A 124 9.60 4.19 15.20
C VAL A 124 8.25 4.85 15.00
N LEU A 125 7.83 4.98 13.76
CA LEU A 125 6.48 5.45 13.40
C LEU A 125 5.73 4.43 12.55
N SER A 126 4.41 4.39 12.79
CA SER A 126 3.47 3.60 11.98
C SER A 126 2.53 4.54 11.24
N MET A 127 2.35 4.31 9.94
CA MET A 127 1.53 5.15 9.06
C MET A 127 0.57 4.31 8.24
N ALA A 128 -0.49 4.94 7.77
CA ALA A 128 -1.47 4.35 6.87
C ALA A 128 -1.80 5.34 5.73
N GLY A 129 -2.46 4.89 4.68
CA GLY A 129 -2.86 5.78 3.60
C GLY A 129 -3.07 5.10 2.24
N VAL A 130 -3.53 3.85 2.25
CA VAL A 130 -3.75 3.08 1.02
C VAL A 130 -2.50 3.16 0.12
N CYS A 131 -2.62 3.46 -1.16
CA CYS A 131 -1.49 3.55 -2.09
C CYS A 131 -0.47 4.66 -1.73
N ALA A 132 -0.85 5.65 -0.93
CA ALA A 132 0.04 6.72 -0.46
C ALA A 132 0.82 6.37 0.83
N ALA A 133 0.54 5.21 1.44
CA ALA A 133 1.15 4.81 2.72
C ALA A 133 2.69 4.84 2.67
N GLY A 134 3.28 4.25 1.63
CA GLY A 134 4.74 4.25 1.45
C GLY A 134 5.33 5.66 1.30
N MET A 135 4.63 6.56 0.61
CA MET A 135 5.06 7.96 0.50
C MET A 135 4.91 8.73 1.81
N ALA A 136 3.96 8.37 2.68
CA ALA A 136 3.85 8.92 4.02
C ALA A 136 5.06 8.52 4.88
N ALA A 137 5.48 7.25 4.85
CA ALA A 137 6.71 6.79 5.51
C ALA A 137 7.95 7.51 4.95
N MET A 138 8.07 7.63 3.63
CA MET A 138 9.15 8.38 2.98
C MET A 138 9.16 9.86 3.38
N LYS A 139 7.99 10.50 3.50
CA LYS A 139 7.89 11.91 3.94
C LYS A 139 8.39 12.10 5.36
N HIS A 140 8.06 11.18 6.27
CA HIS A 140 8.58 11.25 7.64
C HIS A 140 10.10 11.06 7.65
N ALA A 141 10.62 10.00 7.05
CA ALA A 141 12.07 9.75 6.95
C ALA A 141 12.81 10.94 6.31
N TYR A 142 12.24 11.54 5.25
CA TYR A 142 12.77 12.75 4.64
C TYR A 142 12.82 13.91 5.64
N ASN A 143 11.74 14.16 6.38
CA ASN A 143 11.71 15.26 7.35
C ASN A 143 12.69 15.03 8.49
N ALA A 144 12.80 13.82 9.02
CA ALA A 144 13.74 13.45 10.08
C ALA A 144 15.20 13.75 9.69
N VAL A 145 15.58 13.39 8.46
CA VAL A 145 16.91 13.72 7.92
C VAL A 145 17.03 15.21 7.58
N ARG A 146 15.99 15.81 6.99
CA ARG A 146 15.98 17.21 6.56
C ARG A 146 16.18 18.20 7.71
N THR A 147 15.56 17.90 8.86
CA THR A 147 15.70 18.72 10.08
C THR A 147 17.03 18.51 10.77
N GLY A 148 17.75 17.44 10.45
CA GLY A 148 19.00 17.05 11.10
C GLY A 148 18.80 16.37 12.45
N GLU A 149 17.58 15.96 12.79
CA GLU A 149 17.26 15.16 13.96
C GLU A 149 17.88 13.76 13.84
N HIS A 150 17.83 13.19 12.64
CA HIS A 150 18.46 11.92 12.30
C HIS A 150 19.39 12.09 11.09
N ALA A 151 20.56 11.45 11.12
CA ALA A 151 21.45 11.42 9.96
C ALA A 151 21.06 10.32 8.97
N HIS A 152 20.43 9.25 9.46
CA HIS A 152 20.07 8.04 8.74
C HIS A 152 18.66 7.59 9.11
N ALA A 153 17.82 7.38 8.10
CA ALA A 153 16.45 6.96 8.27
C ALA A 153 16.07 5.87 7.26
N VAL A 154 15.21 4.97 7.67
CA VAL A 154 14.58 3.95 6.80
C VAL A 154 13.09 4.20 6.72
N ALA A 155 12.57 4.21 5.49
CA ALA A 155 11.15 4.11 5.22
C ALA A 155 10.84 2.73 4.64
N ALA A 156 9.89 2.01 5.22
CA ALA A 156 9.42 0.72 4.74
C ALA A 156 7.91 0.76 4.53
N ALA A 157 7.43 0.04 3.54
CA ALA A 157 6.00 -0.15 3.32
C ALA A 157 5.71 -1.57 2.87
N SER A 158 4.63 -2.14 3.35
CA SER A 158 4.21 -3.49 2.99
C SER A 158 2.70 -3.61 2.92
N GLU A 159 2.22 -4.53 2.11
CA GLU A 159 0.81 -4.94 2.08
C GLU A 159 0.72 -6.46 1.99
N ASN A 160 -0.13 -7.04 2.82
CA ASN A 160 -0.52 -8.45 2.80
C ASN A 160 -2.00 -8.55 2.42
N ALA A 161 -2.31 -8.11 1.20
CA ALA A 161 -3.67 -8.04 0.69
C ALA A 161 -4.33 -9.43 0.59
N SER A 162 -3.54 -10.47 0.31
CA SER A 162 -4.04 -11.84 0.21
C SER A 162 -4.74 -12.32 1.48
N ALA A 163 -4.29 -11.88 2.66
CA ALA A 163 -4.88 -12.26 3.94
C ALA A 163 -6.38 -11.94 4.06
N VAL A 164 -6.83 -10.85 3.42
CA VAL A 164 -8.23 -10.38 3.45
C VAL A 164 -8.99 -10.64 2.14
N MET A 165 -8.35 -11.30 1.15
CA MET A 165 -8.94 -11.63 -0.16
C MET A 165 -9.17 -13.12 -0.36
N ARG A 166 -8.84 -13.97 0.61
CA ARG A 166 -9.07 -15.41 0.52
C ARG A 166 -10.56 -15.72 0.44
N GLY A 167 -10.90 -16.76 -0.29
CA GLY A 167 -12.29 -17.17 -0.48
C GLY A 167 -13.05 -17.39 0.83
N GLU A 168 -12.37 -17.96 1.84
CA GLU A 168 -12.94 -18.20 3.17
C GLU A 168 -13.39 -16.93 3.91
N VAL A 169 -12.79 -15.76 3.61
CA VAL A 169 -13.20 -14.47 4.19
C VAL A 169 -14.61 -14.10 3.79
N PHE A 170 -15.07 -14.59 2.63
CA PHE A 170 -16.39 -14.31 2.07
C PHE A 170 -17.43 -15.39 2.34
N GLN A 171 -17.10 -16.46 3.06
CA GLN A 171 -17.97 -17.62 3.25
C GLN A 171 -19.32 -17.24 3.88
N HIS A 172 -19.30 -16.43 4.94
CA HIS A 172 -20.54 -15.99 5.60
C HIS A 172 -21.45 -15.16 4.68
N GLU A 173 -20.86 -14.31 3.84
CA GLU A 173 -21.60 -13.48 2.89
C GLU A 173 -22.27 -14.38 1.82
N THR A 174 -21.53 -15.31 1.26
CA THR A 174 -22.03 -16.20 0.21
C THR A 174 -23.09 -17.16 0.74
N ASP A 175 -22.94 -17.72 1.94
CA ASP A 175 -23.90 -18.60 2.58
C ASP A 175 -25.19 -17.85 2.91
N HIS A 176 -25.10 -16.63 3.41
CA HIS A 176 -26.28 -15.81 3.68
C HIS A 176 -27.08 -15.50 2.41
N LYS A 177 -26.39 -15.13 1.32
CA LYS A 177 -27.03 -14.89 0.01
C LYS A 177 -27.76 -16.13 -0.52
N LYS A 178 -27.23 -17.34 -0.32
CA LYS A 178 -27.91 -18.59 -0.67
C LYS A 178 -29.21 -18.80 0.12
N LEU A 179 -29.19 -18.50 1.42
CA LEU A 179 -30.39 -18.61 2.27
C LEU A 179 -31.50 -17.64 1.83
N GLU A 180 -31.13 -16.49 1.30
CA GLU A 180 -32.07 -15.49 0.76
C GLU A 180 -32.47 -15.76 -0.71
N ASN A 181 -32.07 -16.90 -1.29
CA ASN A 181 -32.23 -17.21 -2.71
C ASN A 181 -31.64 -16.14 -3.65
N ALA A 182 -30.66 -15.39 -3.18
CA ALA A 182 -29.91 -14.43 -3.98
C ALA A 182 -28.71 -15.12 -4.67
N SER A 183 -28.13 -14.45 -5.68
CA SER A 183 -26.89 -14.93 -6.29
C SER A 183 -25.79 -15.03 -5.24
N PRO A 184 -25.13 -16.18 -5.05
CA PRO A 184 -24.12 -16.40 -4.02
C PRO A 184 -22.78 -15.71 -4.33
N GLU A 185 -22.76 -14.82 -5.31
CA GLU A 185 -21.55 -14.08 -5.70
C GLU A 185 -21.28 -12.92 -4.74
N ILE A 186 -20.02 -12.67 -4.43
CA ILE A 186 -19.62 -11.46 -3.71
C ILE A 186 -19.80 -10.23 -4.60
N GLY A 187 -19.96 -9.05 -3.98
CA GLY A 187 -20.11 -7.80 -4.72
C GLY A 187 -18.89 -7.51 -5.61
N PHE A 188 -19.15 -6.90 -6.76
CA PHE A 188 -18.10 -6.54 -7.73
C PHE A 188 -16.98 -5.69 -7.11
N GLU A 189 -17.31 -4.79 -6.20
CA GLU A 189 -16.41 -3.90 -5.49
C GLU A 189 -15.35 -4.65 -4.66
N LYS A 190 -15.63 -5.89 -4.25
CA LYS A 190 -14.73 -6.80 -3.53
C LYS A 190 -14.02 -7.76 -4.48
N ASP A 191 -14.78 -8.39 -5.38
CA ASP A 191 -14.25 -9.36 -6.33
C ASP A 191 -13.21 -8.75 -7.28
N PHE A 192 -13.44 -7.51 -7.72
CA PHE A 192 -12.51 -6.75 -8.56
C PHE A 192 -11.08 -6.73 -7.97
N LEU A 193 -10.93 -6.50 -6.67
CA LEU A 193 -9.63 -6.38 -6.00
C LEU A 193 -8.90 -7.72 -5.87
N ARG A 194 -9.63 -8.84 -5.82
CA ARG A 194 -9.03 -10.19 -5.79
C ARG A 194 -8.21 -10.48 -7.06
N TRP A 195 -8.58 -9.85 -8.17
CA TRP A 195 -7.90 -10.02 -9.47
C TRP A 195 -6.81 -8.97 -9.72
N MET A 196 -6.59 -8.07 -8.77
CA MET A 196 -5.64 -6.96 -8.94
C MET A 196 -4.50 -6.99 -7.93
N LEU A 197 -4.79 -7.18 -6.65
CA LEU A 197 -3.84 -6.97 -5.58
C LEU A 197 -2.84 -8.13 -5.44
N SER A 198 -1.68 -7.81 -4.89
CA SER A 198 -0.56 -8.69 -4.63
C SER A 198 0.06 -8.33 -3.28
N ASP A 199 0.77 -9.26 -2.66
CA ASP A 199 1.53 -9.01 -1.45
C ASP A 199 2.95 -8.58 -1.78
N GLY A 200 3.54 -7.81 -0.89
CA GLY A 200 4.92 -7.41 -1.03
C GLY A 200 5.33 -6.28 -0.10
N ALA A 201 6.61 -5.99 -0.09
CA ALA A 201 7.18 -4.90 0.68
C ALA A 201 8.30 -4.20 -0.08
N GLY A 202 8.48 -2.92 0.24
CA GLY A 202 9.60 -2.10 -0.21
C GLY A 202 10.23 -1.35 0.95
N ALA A 203 11.53 -1.09 0.88
CA ALA A 203 12.25 -0.29 1.83
C ALA A 203 13.18 0.68 1.12
N ALA A 204 13.36 1.87 1.69
CA ALA A 204 14.20 2.93 1.21
C ALA A 204 15.08 3.45 2.35
N TYR A 205 16.38 3.62 2.07
CA TYR A 205 17.33 4.21 3.00
C TYR A 205 17.66 5.63 2.57
N LEU A 206 17.49 6.56 3.50
CA LEU A 206 17.73 7.98 3.33
C LEU A 206 18.84 8.46 4.28
N SER A 207 19.70 9.37 3.80
CA SER A 207 20.65 10.02 4.66
C SER A 207 20.96 11.48 4.22
N ASP A 208 21.68 12.22 5.06
CA ASP A 208 22.07 13.62 4.79
C ASP A 208 23.24 13.74 3.81
N ARG A 209 23.83 12.63 3.39
CA ARG A 209 24.97 12.54 2.44
C ARG A 209 24.66 11.58 1.31
N PRO A 210 25.15 11.87 0.11
CA PRO A 210 25.08 10.89 -0.98
C PRO A 210 26.00 9.69 -0.69
N ASN A 211 25.76 8.59 -1.38
CA ASN A 211 26.68 7.45 -1.39
C ASN A 211 28.08 7.91 -1.80
N SER A 212 29.09 7.30 -1.21
CA SER A 212 30.50 7.46 -1.67
C SER A 212 30.72 6.78 -3.02
N ASP A 213 29.91 5.76 -3.31
CA ASP A 213 29.94 4.97 -4.55
C ASP A 213 28.52 4.62 -4.99
N GLY A 214 28.25 4.73 -6.29
CA GLY A 214 26.95 4.42 -6.90
C GLY A 214 25.97 5.61 -6.93
N LEU A 215 24.75 5.31 -7.37
CA LEU A 215 23.69 6.31 -7.55
C LEU A 215 23.12 6.80 -6.22
N SER A 216 22.88 8.09 -6.13
CA SER A 216 22.10 8.75 -5.10
C SER A 216 21.12 9.74 -5.72
N LEU A 217 19.87 9.71 -5.30
CA LEU A 217 18.86 10.66 -5.75
C LEU A 217 18.62 11.70 -4.67
N LYS A 218 18.94 12.96 -4.94
CA LYS A 218 18.65 14.06 -4.01
C LYS A 218 17.15 14.32 -4.00
N ILE A 219 16.51 14.13 -2.85
CA ILE A 219 15.10 14.46 -2.66
C ILE A 219 15.00 15.96 -2.38
N ARG A 220 14.35 16.69 -3.26
CA ARG A 220 14.13 18.12 -3.08
C ARG A 220 12.97 18.41 -2.13
N TRP A 221 11.88 17.66 -2.27
CA TRP A 221 10.66 17.74 -1.47
C TRP A 221 9.82 16.49 -1.68
N ILE A 222 8.89 16.24 -0.77
CA ILE A 222 7.82 15.25 -0.89
C ILE A 222 6.53 15.97 -0.49
N GLU A 223 5.52 15.96 -1.35
CA GLU A 223 4.21 16.52 -1.06
C GLU A 223 3.16 15.41 -0.90
N LEU A 224 2.31 15.58 0.10
CA LEU A 224 1.14 14.74 0.33
C LEU A 224 -0.07 15.67 0.40
N LEU A 225 -1.05 15.42 -0.44
CA LEU A 225 -2.28 16.19 -0.52
C LEU A 225 -3.48 15.30 -0.24
N SER A 226 -4.46 15.81 0.46
CA SER A 226 -5.73 15.15 0.70
C SER A 226 -6.86 15.99 0.10
N TYR A 227 -7.78 15.32 -0.57
CA TYR A 227 -9.01 15.89 -1.11
C TYR A 227 -10.26 15.30 -0.43
N ALA A 228 -10.10 14.75 0.77
CA ALA A 228 -11.19 14.15 1.54
C ALA A 228 -12.31 15.15 1.92
N ASN A 229 -12.02 16.46 1.83
CA ASN A 229 -13.01 17.53 1.97
C ASN A 229 -13.89 17.72 0.72
N GLU A 230 -13.49 17.15 -0.41
CA GLU A 230 -14.20 17.29 -1.69
C GLU A 230 -14.83 16.00 -2.18
N MET A 231 -14.24 14.86 -1.80
CA MET A 231 -14.63 13.55 -2.30
C MET A 231 -14.65 12.47 -1.21
N PRO A 232 -15.61 11.55 -1.25
CA PRO A 232 -15.55 10.34 -0.44
C PRO A 232 -14.39 9.45 -0.92
N PRO A 233 -13.83 8.59 -0.04
CA PRO A 233 -12.83 7.62 -0.43
C PRO A 233 -13.44 6.58 -1.38
N CYS A 234 -12.71 6.26 -2.44
CA CYS A 234 -13.12 5.22 -3.40
C CYS A 234 -12.61 3.82 -3.02
N MET A 235 -11.68 3.71 -2.09
CA MET A 235 -11.16 2.43 -1.58
C MET A 235 -11.14 2.46 -0.05
N TYR A 236 -11.73 1.45 0.57
CA TYR A 236 -11.87 1.37 2.03
C TYR A 236 -12.02 -0.07 2.52
N ALA A 237 -11.76 -0.28 3.80
CA ALA A 237 -11.96 -1.55 4.51
C ALA A 237 -12.38 -1.28 5.96
N GLY A 238 -13.02 -2.25 6.59
CA GLY A 238 -13.49 -2.11 7.97
C GLY A 238 -14.63 -1.09 8.14
N ALA A 239 -15.35 -0.80 7.07
CA ALA A 239 -16.47 0.12 7.09
C ALA A 239 -17.49 -0.22 5.99
N GLU A 240 -18.69 0.32 6.13
CA GLU A 240 -19.67 0.40 5.07
C GLU A 240 -19.99 1.86 4.77
N PHE A 241 -20.17 2.17 3.48
CA PHE A 241 -20.57 3.50 3.05
C PHE A 241 -22.04 3.47 2.65
N ARG A 242 -22.89 4.11 3.45
CA ARG A 242 -24.34 4.19 3.22
C ARG A 242 -24.84 5.62 3.41
N ASP A 243 -25.69 6.08 2.53
CA ASP A 243 -26.34 7.40 2.63
C ASP A 243 -25.34 8.57 2.86
N GLY A 244 -24.15 8.48 2.27
CA GLY A 244 -23.11 9.50 2.40
C GLY A 244 -22.27 9.42 3.68
N VAL A 245 -22.47 8.39 4.52
CA VAL A 245 -21.78 8.22 5.79
C VAL A 245 -21.03 6.90 5.84
N PHE A 246 -19.82 6.93 6.41
CA PHE A 246 -19.07 5.73 6.76
C PHE A 246 -19.49 5.24 8.15
N GLU A 247 -19.98 4.01 8.21
CA GLU A 247 -20.19 3.27 9.46
C GLU A 247 -19.02 2.30 9.65
N GLY A 248 -18.13 2.63 10.61
CA GLY A 248 -16.96 1.82 10.90
C GLY A 248 -17.32 0.52 11.63
N TRP A 249 -16.51 -0.53 11.45
CA TRP A 249 -16.72 -1.87 12.01
C TRP A 249 -16.96 -1.91 13.51
N LYS A 250 -16.43 -0.94 14.27
CA LYS A 250 -16.63 -0.84 15.73
C LYS A 250 -18.07 -0.49 16.14
N HIS A 251 -18.81 0.14 15.25
CA HIS A 251 -20.18 0.60 15.50
C HIS A 251 -21.22 -0.23 14.73
N ALA A 252 -20.78 -1.00 13.75
CA ALA A 252 -21.65 -1.87 12.97
C ALA A 252 -22.08 -3.09 13.81
N ASP A 253 -23.31 -3.56 13.56
CA ASP A 253 -23.79 -4.83 14.12
C ASP A 253 -22.86 -5.98 13.71
N PRO A 254 -22.45 -6.86 14.66
CA PRO A 254 -21.53 -7.96 14.36
C PRO A 254 -22.05 -8.96 13.31
N GLU A 255 -23.36 -9.22 13.30
CA GLU A 255 -23.97 -10.10 12.31
C GLU A 255 -23.99 -9.44 10.92
N TYR A 256 -24.35 -8.16 10.87
CA TYR A 256 -24.24 -7.36 9.66
C TYR A 256 -22.81 -7.38 9.12
N SER A 257 -21.82 -7.17 9.98
CA SER A 257 -20.39 -7.19 9.61
C SER A 257 -19.96 -8.49 8.95
N ARG A 258 -20.41 -9.63 9.47
CA ARG A 258 -20.13 -10.95 8.89
C ARG A 258 -20.83 -11.16 7.55
N ARG A 259 -22.14 -10.85 7.48
CA ARG A 259 -22.95 -11.03 6.26
C ARG A 259 -22.50 -10.17 5.08
N HIS A 260 -21.83 -9.06 5.34
CA HIS A 260 -21.35 -8.12 4.32
C HIS A 260 -19.85 -8.11 4.14
N SER A 261 -19.11 -9.03 4.81
CA SER A 261 -17.63 -9.09 4.77
C SER A 261 -17.03 -7.72 5.01
N LEU A 262 -17.43 -7.05 6.10
CA LEU A 262 -17.15 -5.63 6.34
C LEU A 262 -15.64 -5.33 6.34
N MET A 263 -14.83 -6.29 6.84
CA MET A 263 -13.37 -6.19 6.88
C MET A 263 -12.71 -6.39 5.50
N ALA A 264 -13.42 -6.86 4.50
CA ALA A 264 -12.87 -6.98 3.16
C ALA A 264 -12.59 -5.59 2.56
N VAL A 265 -11.53 -5.51 1.76
CA VAL A 265 -11.24 -4.29 0.99
C VAL A 265 -12.26 -4.13 -0.12
N LYS A 266 -12.78 -2.93 -0.27
CA LYS A 266 -13.79 -2.55 -1.26
C LYS A 266 -13.29 -1.40 -2.11
N GLN A 267 -13.69 -1.39 -3.39
CA GLN A 267 -13.35 -0.31 -4.32
C GLN A 267 -14.58 0.13 -5.09
N ASP A 268 -14.95 1.38 -4.97
CA ASP A 268 -15.87 2.03 -5.89
C ASP A 268 -15.15 2.34 -7.21
N VAL A 269 -15.27 1.40 -8.16
CA VAL A 269 -14.58 1.47 -9.46
C VAL A 269 -15.12 2.60 -10.31
N LYS A 270 -16.42 2.96 -10.17
CA LYS A 270 -17.03 4.06 -10.92
C LYS A 270 -16.47 5.40 -10.44
N LEU A 271 -16.50 5.62 -9.13
CA LEU A 271 -15.96 6.83 -8.52
C LEU A 271 -14.48 7.02 -8.86
N LEU A 272 -13.69 5.93 -8.80
CA LEU A 272 -12.28 5.92 -9.19
C LEU A 272 -12.11 6.35 -10.65
N ASN A 273 -12.80 5.70 -11.59
CA ASN A 273 -12.64 5.93 -13.01
C ASN A 273 -13.01 7.35 -13.46
N GLU A 274 -14.01 7.93 -12.80
CA GLU A 274 -14.48 9.29 -13.11
C GLU A 274 -13.54 10.39 -12.58
N ASN A 275 -12.73 10.08 -11.56
CA ASN A 275 -12.04 11.11 -10.78
C ASN A 275 -10.52 10.96 -10.71
N ILE A 276 -9.96 9.82 -11.13
CA ILE A 276 -8.55 9.51 -10.89
C ILE A 276 -7.61 10.54 -11.51
N VAL A 277 -7.80 10.93 -12.76
CA VAL A 277 -6.93 11.91 -13.44
C VAL A 277 -6.98 13.25 -12.72
N ARG A 278 -8.19 13.74 -12.47
CA ARG A 278 -8.40 15.05 -11.84
C ARG A 278 -7.73 15.17 -10.47
N TYR A 279 -7.85 14.13 -9.61
CA TYR A 279 -7.39 14.19 -8.21
C TYR A 279 -6.00 13.60 -7.98
N THR A 280 -5.43 12.89 -8.95
CA THR A 280 -4.07 12.35 -8.82
C THR A 280 -3.06 12.99 -9.75
N VAL A 281 -3.51 13.70 -10.81
CA VAL A 281 -2.65 14.37 -11.79
C VAL A 281 -2.94 15.85 -11.84
N GLU A 282 -4.10 16.28 -12.38
CA GLU A 282 -4.37 17.68 -12.70
C GLU A 282 -4.28 18.61 -11.48
N LYS A 283 -5.08 18.37 -10.45
CA LYS A 283 -5.11 19.23 -9.26
C LYS A 283 -3.79 19.22 -8.47
N PRO A 284 -3.23 18.05 -8.12
CA PRO A 284 -1.99 18.01 -7.34
C PRO A 284 -0.80 18.58 -8.10
N LEU A 285 -0.62 18.27 -9.38
CA LEU A 285 0.51 18.81 -10.15
C LEU A 285 0.44 20.32 -10.28
N ALA A 286 -0.74 20.89 -10.53
CA ALA A 286 -0.92 22.33 -10.59
C ALA A 286 -0.54 23.01 -9.24
N GLN A 287 -0.99 22.46 -8.11
CA GLN A 287 -0.67 22.98 -6.78
C GLN A 287 0.82 22.86 -6.46
N ILE A 288 1.43 21.70 -6.76
CA ILE A 288 2.84 21.41 -6.50
C ILE A 288 3.75 22.29 -7.38
N ALA A 289 3.41 22.40 -8.67
CA ALA A 289 4.14 23.25 -9.61
C ALA A 289 4.14 24.72 -9.16
N ALA A 290 2.99 25.24 -8.77
CA ALA A 290 2.88 26.59 -8.25
C ALA A 290 3.67 26.81 -6.96
N LYS A 291 3.61 25.85 -6.03
CA LYS A 291 4.30 25.92 -4.73
C LYS A 291 5.84 25.90 -4.87
N HIS A 292 6.36 25.08 -5.78
CA HIS A 292 7.79 24.85 -5.94
C HIS A 292 8.42 25.59 -7.14
N GLY A 293 7.62 26.31 -7.92
CA GLY A 293 8.09 27.04 -9.09
C GLY A 293 8.61 26.11 -10.19
N ILE A 294 7.98 24.94 -10.37
CA ILE A 294 8.41 23.92 -11.34
C ILE A 294 7.66 24.09 -12.64
N ARG A 295 8.37 23.97 -13.73
CA ARG A 295 7.81 23.96 -15.09
C ARG A 295 7.88 22.55 -15.65
N ALA A 296 6.91 22.18 -16.50
CA ALA A 296 6.85 20.85 -17.10
C ALA A 296 8.09 20.53 -17.97
N ASP A 297 8.64 21.55 -18.65
CA ASP A 297 9.83 21.43 -19.50
C ASP A 297 11.16 21.26 -18.71
N GLU A 298 11.10 21.34 -17.38
CA GLU A 298 12.25 21.08 -16.48
C GLU A 298 12.23 19.62 -15.93
N ILE A 299 11.23 18.81 -16.32
CA ILE A 299 11.07 17.44 -15.84
C ILE A 299 11.53 16.46 -16.91
N ASP A 300 12.64 15.77 -16.65
CA ASP A 300 13.16 14.74 -17.55
C ASP A 300 12.37 13.43 -17.49
N TRP A 301 11.84 13.08 -16.29
CA TRP A 301 11.16 11.82 -16.04
C TRP A 301 9.92 12.02 -15.18
N PHE A 302 8.78 11.53 -15.67
CA PHE A 302 7.54 11.39 -14.89
C PHE A 302 7.25 9.91 -14.67
N LEU A 303 7.20 9.48 -13.39
CA LEU A 303 7.01 8.08 -12.99
C LEU A 303 5.71 7.96 -12.17
N PRO A 304 4.55 7.92 -12.82
CA PRO A 304 3.27 7.85 -12.11
C PRO A 304 3.06 6.47 -11.49
N HIS A 305 2.47 6.44 -10.28
CA HIS A 305 1.88 5.23 -9.76
C HIS A 305 0.55 4.95 -10.49
N TYR A 306 0.37 3.75 -11.02
CA TYR A 306 -0.92 3.28 -11.53
C TYR A 306 -1.17 1.84 -11.09
N SER A 307 -2.42 1.56 -10.70
CA SER A 307 -2.81 0.25 -10.15
C SER A 307 -3.04 -0.82 -11.22
N SER A 308 -3.18 -0.44 -12.47
CA SER A 308 -3.37 -1.36 -13.60
C SER A 308 -3.02 -0.71 -14.93
N GLY A 309 -2.72 -1.52 -15.94
CA GLY A 309 -2.46 -1.07 -17.31
C GLY A 309 -3.60 -0.21 -17.90
N PHE A 310 -4.83 -0.39 -17.42
CA PHE A 310 -5.99 0.41 -17.82
C PHE A 310 -5.82 1.92 -17.59
N PHE A 311 -5.04 2.31 -16.57
CA PHE A 311 -4.84 3.73 -16.24
C PHE A 311 -3.63 4.36 -16.91
N ARG A 312 -2.75 3.54 -17.53
CA ARG A 312 -1.48 4.01 -18.06
C ARG A 312 -1.65 5.18 -19.02
N ASP A 313 -2.42 4.99 -20.08
CA ASP A 313 -2.60 6.01 -21.10
C ASP A 313 -3.34 7.23 -20.55
N ARG A 314 -4.37 7.03 -19.74
CA ARG A 314 -5.13 8.10 -19.09
C ARG A 314 -4.27 9.02 -18.22
N LEU A 315 -3.28 8.47 -17.51
CA LEU A 315 -2.38 9.24 -16.66
C LEU A 315 -1.24 9.89 -17.45
N SER A 316 -0.94 9.38 -18.66
CA SER A 316 0.05 9.97 -19.55
C SER A 316 -0.52 11.12 -20.40
N ASP A 317 -1.82 11.09 -20.68
CA ASP A 317 -2.52 12.07 -21.52
C ASP A 317 -3.07 13.26 -20.71
N GLY A 318 -3.24 13.12 -19.40
CA GLY A 318 -3.69 14.16 -18.47
C GLY A 318 -2.54 14.98 -17.90
#